data_f8524ddb45884406801947529ecac363
#
_entry.id   f8524ddb45884406801947529ecac363
#
_cell.length_a   1.000
_cell.length_b   1.000
_cell.length_c   1.000
_cell.angle_alpha   90.00
_cell.angle_beta   90.00
_cell.angle_gamma   90.00
#
_symmetry.space_group_name_H-M   'P 1'
#
loop_
_entity.id
_entity.type
_entity.pdbx_description
1 polymer ?
#
loop_
_entity_poly.entity_id
_entity_poly.type
_entity_poly.pdbx_seq_one_letter_code
_entity_poly.pdbx_strand_id
1 'polypeptide(L)'
;MQYLTGGNGAPRCEVVSGKGDGASYEFTPEQAANAATISAVGTSRGMPERAVAIALATALQESGLRNITHGDRDSLGLFQQRPSQGWGTEEQIMDPAYAAGEFYKHLAKVPDYTRLPLTVAAQRVQRSGFPDAYAKHEPDATLLAAALTGRAAATLTCEGRPGATPNGGPDAVRAALVRDFGRGVLPSAATQMRAGDSTSTAGITDPASATAAAPSPTPPAAHDVTVPVRPGTGSGADSEASVRRRGWELAHWAVANSSELHIERVTYAGREWVAGGRAGAWRTPADGGAGGGRTGLSHVRIATGQ
;
A
#
# COMPACT_ATOMS: atom_id res chain seq x y z
N MET A 1 24.23 29.05 -23.78
CA MET A 1 24.31 27.64 -23.40
C MET A 1 23.75 27.51 -22.00
N GLN A 2 22.50 27.06 -21.87
CA GLN A 2 21.91 26.76 -20.58
C GLN A 2 22.24 25.30 -20.25
N TYR A 3 23.03 25.07 -19.23
CA TYR A 3 23.26 23.76 -18.67
C TYR A 3 21.97 23.31 -17.98
N LEU A 4 21.26 22.35 -18.58
CA LEU A 4 20.22 21.58 -17.92
C LEU A 4 20.91 20.67 -16.89
N THR A 5 21.11 21.15 -15.68
CA THR A 5 21.44 20.33 -14.52
C THR A 5 20.23 19.42 -14.27
N GLY A 6 20.33 18.16 -14.74
CA GLY A 6 19.43 17.10 -14.32
C GLY A 6 19.57 16.98 -12.79
N GLY A 7 18.55 17.40 -12.04
CA GLY A 7 18.54 17.33 -10.59
C GLY A 7 18.56 15.87 -10.15
N ASN A 8 19.70 15.39 -9.66
CA ASN A 8 19.79 14.23 -8.78
C ASN A 8 19.28 14.63 -7.38
N GLY A 9 18.01 15.03 -7.29
CA GLY A 9 17.34 15.17 -6.01
C GLY A 9 17.23 13.80 -5.33
N ALA A 10 17.31 13.75 -4.00
CA ALA A 10 17.02 12.52 -3.27
C ALA A 10 15.62 12.00 -3.66
N PRO A 11 15.43 10.67 -3.77
CA PRO A 11 14.14 10.08 -4.07
C PRO A 11 13.07 10.57 -3.08
N ARG A 12 11.91 10.97 -3.58
CA ARG A 12 10.79 11.46 -2.77
C ARG A 12 9.48 10.86 -3.23
N CYS A 13 8.54 10.82 -2.31
CA CYS A 13 7.15 10.48 -2.56
C CYS A 13 6.26 11.70 -2.28
N GLU A 14 5.11 11.76 -2.92
CA GLU A 14 4.13 12.80 -2.72
C GLU A 14 2.74 12.19 -2.67
N VAL A 15 1.92 12.69 -1.76
CA VAL A 15 0.48 12.46 -1.76
C VAL A 15 -0.24 13.76 -2.01
N VAL A 16 -1.20 13.76 -2.94
CA VAL A 16 -2.02 14.93 -3.26
C VAL A 16 -3.47 14.70 -2.85
N SER A 17 -4.19 15.79 -2.60
CA SER A 17 -5.62 15.72 -2.32
C SER A 17 -6.41 15.24 -3.54
N GLY A 18 -7.26 14.26 -3.36
CA GLY A 18 -8.23 13.82 -4.38
C GLY A 18 -9.37 14.82 -4.64
N LYS A 19 -9.44 15.92 -3.89
CA LYS A 19 -10.48 16.96 -4.02
C LYS A 19 -10.10 18.09 -4.99
N GLY A 20 -8.84 18.14 -5.45
CA GLY A 20 -8.37 19.21 -6.34
C GLY A 20 -8.19 20.56 -5.65
N ASP A 21 -8.08 20.59 -4.32
CA ASP A 21 -7.87 21.78 -3.50
C ASP A 21 -6.39 22.21 -3.41
N GLY A 22 -5.49 21.49 -4.09
CA GLY A 22 -4.06 21.77 -4.13
C GLY A 22 -3.28 21.32 -2.89
N ALA A 23 -3.93 20.69 -1.91
CA ALA A 23 -3.23 20.18 -0.74
C ALA A 23 -2.35 18.98 -1.13
N SER A 24 -1.09 19.00 -0.68
CA SER A 24 -0.12 17.91 -0.88
C SER A 24 0.81 17.77 0.32
N TYR A 25 1.44 16.60 0.42
CA TYR A 25 2.46 16.30 1.41
C TYR A 25 3.59 15.51 0.78
N GLU A 26 4.83 15.99 0.92
CA GLU A 26 6.04 15.32 0.43
C GLU A 26 6.73 14.56 1.57
N PHE A 27 7.27 13.38 1.26
CA PHE A 27 7.92 12.50 2.23
C PHE A 27 8.92 11.56 1.53
N THR A 28 9.77 10.90 2.32
CA THR A 28 10.78 9.99 1.78
C THR A 28 10.19 8.62 1.42
N PRO A 29 10.87 7.80 0.57
CA PRO A 29 10.46 6.42 0.31
C PRO A 29 10.37 5.55 1.56
N GLU A 30 11.25 5.72 2.54
CA GLU A 30 11.18 5.03 3.83
C GLU A 30 9.87 5.37 4.57
N GLN A 31 9.54 6.66 4.64
CA GLN A 31 8.29 7.11 5.24
C GLN A 31 7.07 6.59 4.50
N ALA A 32 7.16 6.48 3.15
CA ALA A 32 6.09 5.92 2.33
C ALA A 32 5.83 4.45 2.64
N ALA A 33 6.87 3.63 2.69
CA ALA A 33 6.78 2.21 3.02
C ALA A 33 6.20 2.00 4.42
N ASN A 34 6.68 2.74 5.41
CA ASN A 34 6.17 2.68 6.78
C ASN A 34 4.70 3.10 6.88
N ALA A 35 4.31 4.19 6.19
CA ALA A 35 2.91 4.63 6.14
C ALA A 35 2.01 3.57 5.47
N ALA A 36 2.48 2.94 4.40
CA ALA A 36 1.78 1.87 3.70
C ALA A 36 1.58 0.64 4.61
N THR A 37 2.60 0.22 5.36
CA THR A 37 2.50 -0.87 6.34
C THR A 37 1.49 -0.53 7.44
N ILE A 38 1.55 0.67 8.02
CA ILE A 38 0.57 1.12 9.04
C ILE A 38 -0.85 1.03 8.49
N SER A 39 -1.09 1.55 7.28
CA SER A 39 -2.43 1.52 6.66
C SER A 39 -2.90 0.09 6.39
N ALA A 40 -2.05 -0.73 5.76
CA ALA A 40 -2.38 -2.12 5.40
C ALA A 40 -2.73 -2.97 6.62
N VAL A 41 -1.96 -2.86 7.70
CA VAL A 41 -2.25 -3.54 8.98
C VAL A 41 -3.58 -3.07 9.56
N GLY A 42 -3.89 -1.77 9.50
CA GLY A 42 -5.16 -1.24 9.96
C GLY A 42 -6.35 -1.79 9.16
N THR A 43 -6.30 -1.69 7.85
CA THR A 43 -7.39 -2.13 6.96
C THR A 43 -7.59 -3.64 6.99
N SER A 44 -6.51 -4.44 7.10
CA SER A 44 -6.59 -5.90 7.25
C SER A 44 -7.27 -6.34 8.54
N ARG A 45 -7.27 -5.49 9.55
CA ARG A 45 -7.99 -5.67 10.83
C ARG A 45 -9.39 -5.08 10.83
N GLY A 46 -9.87 -4.58 9.69
CA GLY A 46 -11.19 -3.95 9.55
C GLY A 46 -11.29 -2.58 10.22
N MET A 47 -10.16 -1.92 10.52
CA MET A 47 -10.15 -0.59 11.11
C MET A 47 -10.59 0.45 10.07
N PRO A 48 -11.43 1.43 10.45
CA PRO A 48 -11.87 2.49 9.55
C PRO A 48 -10.73 3.45 9.20
N GLU A 49 -10.89 4.21 8.11
CA GLU A 49 -9.93 5.23 7.67
C GLU A 49 -9.53 6.21 8.78
N ARG A 50 -10.48 6.58 9.66
CA ARG A 50 -10.19 7.45 10.82
C ARG A 50 -9.14 6.84 11.74
N ALA A 51 -9.16 5.52 11.96
CA ALA A 51 -8.14 4.83 12.75
C ALA A 51 -6.77 4.89 12.06
N VAL A 52 -6.74 4.75 10.73
CA VAL A 52 -5.50 4.87 9.94
C VAL A 52 -4.95 6.29 10.04
N ALA A 53 -5.78 7.32 9.92
CA ALA A 53 -5.35 8.70 10.11
C ALA A 53 -4.79 8.97 11.52
N ILE A 54 -5.41 8.42 12.57
CA ILE A 54 -4.91 8.54 13.95
C ILE A 54 -3.52 7.86 14.08
N ALA A 55 -3.36 6.65 13.54
CA ALA A 55 -2.09 5.93 13.60
C ALA A 55 -0.98 6.67 12.83
N LEU A 56 -1.28 7.16 11.63
CA LEU A 56 -0.31 7.93 10.82
C LEU A 56 0.10 9.23 11.50
N ALA A 57 -0.85 10.01 12.05
CA ALA A 57 -0.53 11.23 12.79
C ALA A 57 0.31 10.93 14.04
N THR A 58 0.04 9.81 14.69
CA THR A 58 0.85 9.36 15.84
C THR A 58 2.28 9.04 15.39
N ALA A 59 2.46 8.22 14.37
CA ALA A 59 3.79 7.85 13.88
C ALA A 59 4.55 9.07 13.31
N LEU A 60 3.86 10.04 12.69
CA LEU A 60 4.45 11.31 12.28
C LEU A 60 5.01 12.09 13.46
N GLN A 61 4.27 12.17 14.58
CA GLN A 61 4.70 12.86 15.78
C GLN A 61 5.83 12.14 16.50
N GLU A 62 5.75 10.82 16.64
CA GLU A 62 6.67 10.03 17.47
C GLU A 62 8.03 9.80 16.81
N SER A 63 8.05 9.57 15.49
CA SER A 63 9.27 9.22 14.77
C SER A 63 9.43 9.90 13.41
N GLY A 64 8.45 10.71 12.98
CA GLY A 64 8.39 11.19 11.61
C GLY A 64 8.20 10.06 10.60
N LEU A 65 7.43 9.02 10.93
CA LEU A 65 7.26 7.81 10.10
C LEU A 65 8.57 7.04 9.83
N ARG A 66 9.57 7.13 10.70
CA ARG A 66 10.83 6.39 10.60
C ARG A 66 10.91 5.31 11.67
N ASN A 67 11.41 4.15 11.29
CA ASN A 67 11.55 3.03 12.23
C ASN A 67 12.87 3.15 13.00
N ILE A 68 12.92 4.09 13.96
CA ILE A 68 14.14 4.48 14.67
C ILE A 68 14.46 3.56 15.84
N THR A 69 15.76 3.27 16.04
CA THR A 69 16.29 2.32 17.05
C THR A 69 16.53 2.96 18.41
N HIS A 70 16.15 4.21 18.60
CA HIS A 70 16.38 4.99 19.82
C HIS A 70 15.23 5.97 20.08
N GLY A 71 15.10 6.41 21.33
CA GLY A 71 14.10 7.39 21.74
C GLY A 71 14.30 7.77 23.21
N ASP A 72 13.28 8.36 23.82
CA ASP A 72 13.30 8.64 25.25
C ASP A 72 13.24 7.32 26.03
N ARG A 73 14.19 7.13 26.95
CA ARG A 73 14.38 5.91 27.72
C ARG A 73 14.59 4.69 26.83
N ASP A 74 13.64 3.72 26.85
CA ASP A 74 13.66 2.50 26.07
C ASP A 74 12.65 2.53 24.89
N SER A 75 12.27 3.73 24.41
CA SER A 75 11.33 3.90 23.29
C SER A 75 11.98 3.55 21.96
N LEU A 76 11.25 2.82 21.12
CA LEU A 76 11.72 2.31 19.81
C LEU A 76 10.63 2.39 18.75
N GLY A 77 11.07 2.36 17.50
CA GLY A 77 10.23 2.14 16.34
C GLY A 77 9.35 3.30 15.94
N LEU A 78 8.38 3.00 15.08
CA LEU A 78 7.48 3.98 14.46
C LEU A 78 6.63 4.76 15.45
N PHE A 79 6.22 4.13 16.55
CA PHE A 79 5.30 4.70 17.55
C PHE A 79 5.98 5.01 18.87
N GLN A 80 7.31 4.93 18.94
CA GLN A 80 8.10 5.10 20.16
C GLN A 80 7.53 4.26 21.32
N GLN A 81 7.24 3.00 21.02
CA GLN A 81 6.74 2.03 21.97
C GLN A 81 7.86 1.55 22.89
N ARG A 82 7.50 1.19 24.12
CA ARG A 82 8.49 0.86 25.15
C ARG A 82 8.35 -0.59 25.60
N PRO A 83 9.41 -1.41 25.50
CA PRO A 83 9.43 -2.78 26.05
C PRO A 83 9.06 -2.81 27.53
N SER A 84 9.59 -1.88 28.33
CA SER A 84 9.29 -1.78 29.78
C SER A 84 7.83 -1.45 30.11
N GLN A 85 7.04 -1.00 29.11
CA GLN A 85 5.62 -0.70 29.24
C GLN A 85 4.71 -1.81 28.66
N GLY A 86 5.30 -2.95 28.28
CA GLY A 86 4.54 -4.10 27.81
C GLY A 86 4.08 -4.02 26.34
N TRP A 87 4.72 -3.19 25.51
CA TRP A 87 4.40 -3.09 24.10
C TRP A 87 4.94 -4.25 23.25
N GLY A 88 5.86 -5.04 23.82
CA GLY A 88 6.53 -6.16 23.15
C GLY A 88 8.03 -6.17 23.46
N THR A 89 8.75 -7.11 22.84
CA THR A 89 10.21 -7.09 22.86
C THR A 89 10.76 -6.01 21.92
N GLU A 90 12.03 -5.64 22.06
CA GLU A 90 12.69 -4.71 21.14
C GLU A 90 12.56 -5.17 19.68
N GLU A 91 12.82 -6.45 19.41
CA GLU A 91 12.69 -7.03 18.07
C GLU A 91 11.27 -6.92 17.51
N GLN A 92 10.25 -7.18 18.33
CA GLN A 92 8.86 -7.05 17.94
C GLN A 92 8.47 -5.60 17.64
N ILE A 93 8.87 -4.65 18.49
CA ILE A 93 8.59 -3.23 18.31
C ILE A 93 9.27 -2.68 17.04
N MET A 94 10.44 -3.21 16.71
CA MET A 94 11.17 -2.86 15.49
C MET A 94 10.59 -3.49 14.22
N ASP A 95 9.62 -4.40 14.32
CA ASP A 95 8.80 -4.83 13.19
C ASP A 95 7.64 -3.84 12.99
N PRO A 96 7.62 -3.07 11.87
CA PRO A 96 6.57 -2.09 11.60
C PRO A 96 5.15 -2.65 11.61
N ALA A 97 4.95 -3.88 11.14
CA ALA A 97 3.65 -4.53 11.10
C ALA A 97 3.18 -4.93 12.50
N TYR A 98 4.07 -5.45 13.34
CA TYR A 98 3.78 -5.73 14.74
C TYR A 98 3.45 -4.45 15.51
N ALA A 99 4.31 -3.43 15.41
CA ALA A 99 4.14 -2.15 16.11
C ALA A 99 2.81 -1.48 15.77
N ALA A 100 2.46 -1.43 14.48
CA ALA A 100 1.16 -0.95 14.02
C ALA A 100 0.01 -1.80 14.57
N GLY A 101 0.18 -3.12 14.57
CA GLY A 101 -0.80 -4.05 15.12
C GLY A 101 -1.12 -3.81 16.58
N GLU A 102 -0.10 -3.59 17.42
CA GLU A 102 -0.29 -3.27 18.84
C GLU A 102 -0.90 -1.88 19.03
N PHE A 103 -0.50 -0.89 18.23
CA PHE A 103 -1.15 0.42 18.26
C PHE A 103 -2.66 0.31 18.01
N TYR A 104 -3.10 -0.38 16.96
CA TYR A 104 -4.53 -0.58 16.66
C TYR A 104 -5.27 -1.37 17.73
N LYS A 105 -4.64 -2.37 18.31
CA LYS A 105 -5.20 -3.13 19.43
C LYS A 105 -5.48 -2.24 20.66
N HIS A 106 -4.63 -1.26 20.92
CA HIS A 106 -4.84 -0.29 21.98
C HIS A 106 -5.86 0.77 21.57
N LEU A 107 -5.83 1.27 20.33
CA LEU A 107 -6.80 2.25 19.83
C LEU A 107 -8.23 1.68 19.85
N ALA A 108 -8.41 0.40 19.51
CA ALA A 108 -9.72 -0.26 19.54
C ALA A 108 -10.35 -0.30 20.94
N LYS A 109 -9.55 -0.18 22.00
CA LYS A 109 -10.03 -0.10 23.39
C LYS A 109 -10.42 1.31 23.82
N VAL A 110 -10.10 2.33 23.02
CA VAL A 110 -10.48 3.72 23.32
C VAL A 110 -11.94 3.94 22.94
N PRO A 111 -12.84 4.20 23.93
CA PRO A 111 -14.25 4.43 23.62
C PRO A 111 -14.43 5.59 22.64
N ASP A 112 -15.30 5.40 21.65
CA ASP A 112 -15.69 6.42 20.66
C ASP A 112 -14.52 7.10 19.92
N TYR A 113 -13.37 6.44 19.75
CA TYR A 113 -12.18 7.02 19.11
C TYR A 113 -12.47 7.61 17.73
N THR A 114 -13.47 7.08 17.01
CA THR A 114 -13.85 7.58 15.69
C THR A 114 -14.50 8.97 15.71
N ARG A 115 -15.05 9.37 16.86
CA ARG A 115 -15.73 10.66 17.08
C ARG A 115 -14.86 11.66 17.84
N LEU A 116 -13.81 11.21 18.51
CA LEU A 116 -12.89 12.07 19.23
C LEU A 116 -12.06 12.94 18.26
N PRO A 117 -11.62 14.13 18.68
CA PRO A 117 -10.51 14.81 18.01
C PRO A 117 -9.33 13.86 17.88
N LEU A 118 -8.61 13.91 16.73
CA LEU A 118 -7.50 12.99 16.44
C LEU A 118 -6.47 12.97 17.57
N THR A 119 -6.06 14.16 18.02
CA THR A 119 -5.06 14.30 19.07
C THR A 119 -5.51 13.66 20.39
N VAL A 120 -6.81 13.73 20.72
CA VAL A 120 -7.35 13.10 21.95
C VAL A 120 -7.30 11.56 21.85
N ALA A 121 -7.64 11.01 20.68
CA ALA A 121 -7.58 9.57 20.46
C ALA A 121 -6.14 9.05 20.52
N ALA A 122 -5.20 9.72 19.83
CA ALA A 122 -3.78 9.40 19.86
C ALA A 122 -3.22 9.46 21.29
N GLN A 123 -3.53 10.54 22.01
CA GLN A 123 -3.09 10.73 23.41
C GLN A 123 -3.58 9.63 24.35
N ARG A 124 -4.81 9.12 24.18
CA ARG A 124 -5.32 8.03 25.02
C ARG A 124 -4.57 6.72 24.80
N VAL A 125 -3.99 6.51 23.63
CA VAL A 125 -3.14 5.35 23.32
C VAL A 125 -1.72 5.56 23.86
N GLN A 126 -1.09 6.70 23.50
CA GLN A 126 0.33 6.96 23.74
C GLN A 126 0.65 7.45 25.14
N ARG A 127 -0.29 8.14 25.79
CA ARG A 127 -0.10 8.76 27.11
C ARG A 127 1.14 9.66 27.16
N SER A 128 1.38 10.37 26.05
CA SER A 128 2.49 11.29 25.90
C SER A 128 2.39 12.49 26.87
N GLY A 129 3.53 13.10 27.19
CA GLY A 129 3.58 14.36 27.94
C GLY A 129 3.06 15.58 27.17
N PHE A 130 2.83 15.45 25.84
CA PHE A 130 2.42 16.54 24.94
C PHE A 130 1.11 16.20 24.21
N PRO A 131 -0.05 16.32 24.89
CA PRO A 131 -1.32 15.83 24.37
C PRO A 131 -1.77 16.48 23.05
N ASP A 132 -1.40 17.71 22.79
CA ASP A 132 -1.84 18.46 21.60
C ASP A 132 -0.88 18.33 20.41
N ALA A 133 0.27 17.65 20.59
CA ALA A 133 1.31 17.59 19.58
C ALA A 133 0.89 16.86 18.28
N TYR A 134 -0.09 15.96 18.36
CA TYR A 134 -0.58 15.19 17.22
C TYR A 134 -1.45 16.01 16.26
N ALA A 135 -2.08 17.10 16.73
CA ALA A 135 -3.04 17.89 15.94
C ALA A 135 -2.41 18.48 14.67
N LYS A 136 -1.15 18.93 14.74
CA LYS A 136 -0.43 19.52 13.59
C LYS A 136 -0.22 18.56 12.43
N HIS A 137 -0.28 17.24 12.69
CA HIS A 137 -0.10 16.18 11.68
C HIS A 137 -1.42 15.69 11.09
N GLU A 138 -2.57 16.16 11.58
CA GLU A 138 -3.88 15.70 11.09
C GLU A 138 -4.09 15.95 9.59
N PRO A 139 -3.69 17.10 9.00
CA PRO A 139 -3.82 17.32 7.55
C PRO A 139 -3.06 16.27 6.72
N ASP A 140 -1.77 16.08 7.00
CA ASP A 140 -0.89 15.16 6.27
C ASP A 140 -1.34 13.71 6.45
N ALA A 141 -1.65 13.32 7.69
CA ALA A 141 -2.17 12.00 8.01
C ALA A 141 -3.50 11.70 7.31
N THR A 142 -4.35 12.71 7.11
CA THR A 142 -5.62 12.57 6.40
C THR A 142 -5.40 12.35 4.91
N LEU A 143 -4.45 13.06 4.29
CA LEU A 143 -4.06 12.84 2.88
C LEU A 143 -3.52 11.42 2.69
N LEU A 144 -2.56 11.01 3.53
CA LEU A 144 -1.99 9.66 3.50
C LEU A 144 -3.06 8.57 3.72
N ALA A 145 -3.93 8.74 4.71
CA ALA A 145 -5.00 7.78 4.98
C ALA A 145 -5.97 7.67 3.80
N ALA A 146 -6.35 8.77 3.18
CA ALA A 146 -7.24 8.77 2.02
C ALA A 146 -6.64 8.01 0.82
N ALA A 147 -5.35 8.20 0.55
CA ALA A 147 -4.65 7.49 -0.50
C ALA A 147 -4.48 6.01 -0.15
N LEU A 148 -3.86 5.72 1.00
CA LEU A 148 -3.46 4.37 1.40
C LEU A 148 -4.61 3.45 1.79
N THR A 149 -5.81 3.98 2.08
CA THR A 149 -7.05 3.19 2.20
C THR A 149 -7.83 3.11 0.87
N GLY A 150 -7.28 3.62 -0.22
CA GLY A 150 -7.87 3.58 -1.55
C GLY A 150 -9.08 4.49 -1.77
N ARG A 151 -9.40 5.38 -0.84
CA ARG A 151 -10.51 6.33 -0.99
C ARG A 151 -10.20 7.41 -2.05
N ALA A 152 -8.97 7.89 -2.08
CA ALA A 152 -8.49 8.81 -3.10
C ALA A 152 -7.68 8.03 -4.14
N ALA A 153 -8.20 7.98 -5.38
CA ALA A 153 -7.61 7.22 -6.47
C ALA A 153 -6.44 7.96 -7.12
N ALA A 154 -5.33 7.26 -7.43
CA ALA A 154 -4.19 7.80 -8.18
C ALA A 154 -3.56 9.07 -7.54
N THR A 155 -3.52 9.15 -6.21
CA THR A 155 -3.09 10.34 -5.47
C THR A 155 -1.73 10.19 -4.78
N LEU A 156 -1.17 8.99 -4.71
CA LEU A 156 0.16 8.75 -4.14
C LEU A 156 1.13 8.37 -5.26
N THR A 157 2.28 9.03 -5.29
CA THR A 157 3.34 8.81 -6.25
C THR A 157 4.70 8.82 -5.57
N CYS A 158 5.67 8.09 -6.13
CA CYS A 158 7.07 8.14 -5.70
C CYS A 158 7.96 8.41 -6.91
N GLU A 159 8.90 9.34 -6.77
CA GLU A 159 9.93 9.64 -7.75
C GLU A 159 11.21 8.83 -7.44
N GLY A 160 12.01 8.64 -8.46
CA GLY A 160 13.28 7.95 -8.35
C GLY A 160 13.23 6.53 -8.90
N ARG A 161 14.43 5.99 -9.14
CA ARG A 161 14.57 4.59 -9.54
C ARG A 161 14.68 3.73 -8.29
N PRO A 162 14.20 2.49 -8.33
CA PRO A 162 14.47 1.53 -7.27
C PRO A 162 15.97 1.45 -6.99
N GLY A 163 16.34 1.41 -5.72
CA GLY A 163 17.74 1.20 -5.33
C GLY A 163 18.20 -0.20 -5.75
N ALA A 164 19.49 -0.35 -6.03
CA ALA A 164 20.10 -1.67 -6.27
C ALA A 164 20.35 -2.39 -4.93
N THR A 165 19.29 -2.68 -4.17
CA THR A 165 19.41 -3.50 -2.94
C THR A 165 19.16 -4.97 -3.30
N PRO A 166 19.79 -5.94 -2.63
CA PRO A 166 19.63 -7.37 -2.98
C PRO A 166 18.26 -7.96 -2.63
N ASN A 167 17.36 -7.19 -2.01
CA ASN A 167 16.14 -7.71 -1.40
C ASN A 167 14.84 -7.43 -2.19
N GLY A 168 14.92 -6.96 -3.44
CA GLY A 168 13.76 -6.69 -4.27
C GLY A 168 13.28 -7.91 -5.05
N GLY A 169 12.25 -7.70 -5.87
CA GLY A 169 11.73 -8.71 -6.80
C GLY A 169 10.39 -9.32 -6.38
N PRO A 170 9.83 -10.23 -7.21
CA PRO A 170 8.46 -10.70 -7.07
C PRO A 170 8.20 -11.47 -5.78
N ASP A 171 9.18 -12.23 -5.26
CA ASP A 171 9.01 -12.98 -4.02
C ASP A 171 9.05 -12.05 -2.79
N ALA A 172 9.89 -11.01 -2.81
CA ALA A 172 9.89 -9.98 -1.78
C ALA A 172 8.56 -9.22 -1.75
N VAL A 173 7.99 -8.88 -2.91
CA VAL A 173 6.66 -8.26 -3.02
C VAL A 173 5.57 -9.18 -2.42
N ARG A 174 5.59 -10.47 -2.73
CA ARG A 174 4.63 -11.43 -2.16
C ARG A 174 4.77 -11.56 -0.65
N ALA A 175 5.98 -11.65 -0.15
CA ALA A 175 6.26 -11.73 1.30
C ALA A 175 5.78 -10.47 2.03
N ALA A 176 6.07 -9.28 1.51
CA ALA A 176 5.64 -8.01 2.07
C ALA A 176 4.12 -7.86 2.06
N LEU A 177 3.43 -8.24 0.97
CA LEU A 177 1.96 -8.27 0.90
C LEU A 177 1.36 -9.15 1.98
N VAL A 178 1.93 -10.34 2.19
CA VAL A 178 1.46 -11.28 3.23
C VAL A 178 1.74 -10.76 4.63
N ARG A 179 2.89 -10.13 4.85
CA ARG A 179 3.24 -9.48 6.13
C ARG A 179 2.24 -8.39 6.49
N ASP A 180 1.92 -7.50 5.54
CA ASP A 180 1.14 -6.29 5.80
C ASP A 180 -0.38 -6.54 5.77
N PHE A 181 -0.86 -7.33 4.79
CA PHE A 181 -2.29 -7.59 4.59
C PHE A 181 -2.76 -8.96 5.08
N GLY A 182 -1.83 -9.83 5.49
CA GLY A 182 -2.14 -11.21 5.84
C GLY A 182 -2.22 -12.18 4.65
N ARG A 183 -2.19 -13.48 4.94
CA ARG A 183 -2.12 -14.55 3.93
C ARG A 183 -3.26 -14.55 2.90
N GLY A 184 -4.40 -13.99 3.24
CA GLY A 184 -5.57 -13.94 2.36
C GLY A 184 -5.45 -12.98 1.17
N VAL A 185 -4.42 -12.12 1.12
CA VAL A 185 -4.23 -11.13 0.04
C VAL A 185 -3.85 -11.79 -1.29
N LEU A 186 -3.12 -12.89 -1.24
CA LEU A 186 -2.73 -13.67 -2.42
C LEU A 186 -3.60 -14.94 -2.58
N PRO A 187 -3.76 -15.48 -3.81
CA PRO A 187 -4.40 -16.77 -4.01
C PRO A 187 -3.61 -17.85 -3.30
N SER A 188 -4.30 -18.84 -2.69
CA SER A 188 -3.64 -20.04 -2.18
C SER A 188 -3.10 -20.87 -3.35
N ALA A 189 -1.99 -21.59 -3.13
CA ALA A 189 -1.42 -22.50 -4.13
C ALA A 189 -2.45 -23.52 -4.68
N ALA A 190 -3.38 -23.98 -3.84
CA ALA A 190 -4.48 -24.86 -4.24
C ALA A 190 -5.47 -24.22 -5.23
N THR A 191 -5.65 -22.90 -5.18
CA THR A 191 -6.51 -22.16 -6.13
C THR A 191 -5.80 -21.97 -7.48
N GLN A 192 -4.48 -21.87 -7.47
CA GLN A 192 -3.68 -21.78 -8.71
C GLN A 192 -3.65 -23.10 -9.48
N MET A 193 -3.56 -24.23 -8.79
CA MET A 193 -3.62 -25.56 -9.43
C MET A 193 -4.97 -25.84 -10.10
N ARG A 194 -6.10 -25.41 -9.52
CA ARG A 194 -7.43 -25.56 -10.13
C ARG A 194 -7.66 -24.70 -11.37
N ALA A 195 -7.00 -23.54 -11.46
CA ALA A 195 -7.10 -22.68 -12.65
C ALA A 195 -6.27 -23.22 -13.83
N GLY A 196 -5.24 -24.04 -13.56
CA GLY A 196 -4.42 -24.71 -14.58
C GLY A 196 -5.00 -26.03 -15.11
N ASP A 197 -5.91 -26.67 -14.36
CA ASP A 197 -6.41 -28.01 -14.68
C ASP A 197 -7.75 -28.02 -15.46
N SER A 198 -8.25 -26.84 -15.84
CA SER A 198 -9.51 -26.73 -16.60
C SER A 198 -9.35 -26.88 -18.11
N THR A 199 -8.19 -27.29 -18.62
CA THR A 199 -7.90 -27.46 -20.06
C THR A 199 -7.45 -28.84 -20.45
N SER A 200 -7.86 -29.89 -19.73
CA SER A 200 -7.58 -31.28 -20.16
C SER A 200 -8.80 -32.19 -19.96
N THR A 201 -9.77 -32.05 -20.88
CA THR A 201 -10.68 -33.17 -21.17
C THR A 201 -10.64 -33.38 -22.68
N ALA A 202 -9.85 -34.34 -23.09
CA ALA A 202 -9.76 -34.81 -24.45
C ALA A 202 -11.09 -35.43 -24.86
N GLY A 203 -11.80 -34.77 -25.78
CA GLY A 203 -12.86 -35.33 -26.59
C GLY A 203 -12.34 -35.49 -28.00
N ILE A 204 -12.16 -36.75 -28.43
CA ILE A 204 -11.88 -37.15 -29.80
C ILE A 204 -13.13 -36.87 -30.63
N THR A 205 -13.04 -36.08 -31.69
CA THR A 205 -13.65 -36.31 -33.03
C THR A 205 -13.50 -35.11 -33.95
N ASP A 206 -13.04 -35.38 -35.16
CA ASP A 206 -13.20 -34.82 -36.50
C ASP A 206 -12.62 -33.43 -36.88
N PRO A 207 -11.93 -33.40 -38.05
CA PRO A 207 -11.28 -32.20 -38.57
C PRO A 207 -12.14 -31.54 -39.65
N ALA A 208 -12.73 -30.36 -39.37
CA ALA A 208 -13.08 -29.36 -40.38
C ALA A 208 -13.77 -28.13 -39.76
N SER A 209 -13.01 -27.11 -39.43
CA SER A 209 -13.40 -25.69 -39.55
C SER A 209 -12.30 -24.81 -38.90
N ALA A 210 -11.50 -24.21 -39.75
CA ALA A 210 -10.56 -23.18 -39.36
C ALA A 210 -11.34 -21.90 -38.98
N THR A 211 -11.59 -21.69 -37.70
CA THR A 211 -12.03 -20.40 -37.16
C THR A 211 -10.90 -19.84 -36.32
N ALA A 212 -10.55 -18.58 -36.59
CA ALA A 212 -9.42 -17.87 -35.99
C ALA A 212 -9.38 -18.03 -34.48
N ALA A 213 -8.27 -18.59 -33.98
CA ALA A 213 -8.00 -18.71 -32.56
C ALA A 213 -7.84 -17.32 -31.93
N ALA A 214 -8.63 -17.04 -30.91
CA ALA A 214 -8.41 -15.89 -30.03
C ALA A 214 -7.00 -15.99 -29.42
N PRO A 215 -6.27 -14.88 -29.25
CA PRO A 215 -4.92 -14.91 -28.68
C PRO A 215 -4.99 -15.50 -27.27
N SER A 216 -4.25 -16.57 -27.04
CA SER A 216 -4.04 -17.16 -25.72
C SER A 216 -3.48 -16.10 -24.77
N PRO A 217 -3.91 -16.04 -23.49
CA PRO A 217 -3.33 -15.11 -22.54
C PRO A 217 -1.84 -15.42 -22.39
N THR A 218 -1.00 -14.42 -22.68
CA THR A 218 0.44 -14.50 -22.45
C THR A 218 0.70 -14.83 -20.97
N PRO A 219 1.51 -15.86 -20.65
CA PRO A 219 1.88 -16.15 -19.27
C PRO A 219 2.52 -14.89 -18.64
N PRO A 220 2.26 -14.60 -17.35
CA PRO A 220 2.86 -13.45 -16.67
C PRO A 220 4.39 -13.57 -16.78
N ALA A 221 5.06 -12.46 -17.10
CA ALA A 221 6.51 -12.39 -17.10
C ALA A 221 7.04 -12.82 -15.72
N ALA A 222 8.22 -13.43 -15.67
CA ALA A 222 8.82 -13.95 -14.42
C ALA A 222 8.95 -12.90 -13.31
N HIS A 223 8.84 -11.62 -13.66
CA HIS A 223 8.97 -10.44 -12.78
C HIS A 223 7.63 -9.80 -12.37
N ASP A 224 6.49 -10.39 -12.76
CA ASP A 224 5.17 -9.82 -12.50
C ASP A 224 4.49 -10.49 -11.29
N VAL A 225 3.90 -9.67 -10.43
CA VAL A 225 3.00 -10.10 -9.35
C VAL A 225 1.60 -9.57 -9.64
N THR A 226 0.65 -10.50 -9.81
CA THR A 226 -0.77 -10.16 -9.98
C THR A 226 -1.49 -10.38 -8.66
N VAL A 227 -2.01 -9.30 -8.07
CA VAL A 227 -2.73 -9.33 -6.81
C VAL A 227 -4.23 -9.25 -7.09
N PRO A 228 -5.02 -10.29 -6.76
CA PRO A 228 -6.46 -10.25 -6.98
C PRO A 228 -7.12 -9.24 -6.05
N VAL A 229 -7.97 -8.39 -6.61
CA VAL A 229 -8.79 -7.46 -5.83
C VAL A 229 -10.05 -8.18 -5.38
N ARG A 230 -10.09 -8.54 -4.10
CA ARG A 230 -11.25 -9.17 -3.47
C ARG A 230 -12.05 -8.12 -2.74
N PRO A 231 -13.40 -8.18 -2.78
CA PRO A 231 -14.23 -7.31 -1.95
C PRO A 231 -13.86 -7.46 -0.47
N GLY A 232 -13.96 -6.38 0.29
CA GLY A 232 -13.80 -6.41 1.75
C GLY A 232 -14.92 -7.24 2.41
N THR A 233 -14.69 -7.69 3.64
CA THR A 233 -15.70 -8.38 4.44
C THR A 233 -16.60 -7.35 5.14
N GLY A 234 -17.84 -7.16 4.67
CA GLY A 234 -18.80 -6.25 5.30
C GLY A 234 -20.05 -6.04 4.44
N SER A 235 -21.11 -5.49 5.03
CA SER A 235 -22.31 -5.11 4.29
C SER A 235 -21.96 -4.05 3.23
N GLY A 236 -22.19 -4.33 1.93
CA GLY A 236 -21.77 -3.50 0.80
C GLY A 236 -20.37 -3.81 0.25
N ALA A 237 -19.70 -4.84 0.77
CA ALA A 237 -18.38 -5.29 0.31
C ALA A 237 -18.32 -5.57 -1.20
N ASP A 238 -19.37 -6.12 -1.78
CA ASP A 238 -19.45 -6.50 -3.19
C ASP A 238 -19.78 -5.33 -4.14
N SER A 239 -19.89 -4.10 -3.63
CA SER A 239 -20.11 -2.94 -4.50
C SER A 239 -18.85 -2.67 -5.34
N GLU A 240 -19.06 -2.22 -6.58
CA GLU A 240 -17.94 -1.80 -7.46
C GLU A 240 -17.05 -0.74 -6.78
N ALA A 241 -17.67 0.14 -5.98
CA ALA A 241 -16.93 1.15 -5.21
C ALA A 241 -15.98 0.54 -4.19
N SER A 242 -16.40 -0.53 -3.47
CA SER A 242 -15.55 -1.20 -2.49
C SER A 242 -14.41 -1.98 -3.16
N VAL A 243 -14.69 -2.65 -4.28
CA VAL A 243 -13.67 -3.31 -5.10
C VAL A 243 -12.65 -2.30 -5.62
N ARG A 244 -13.12 -1.19 -6.18
CA ARG A 244 -12.26 -0.11 -6.68
C ARG A 244 -11.39 0.48 -5.58
N ARG A 245 -11.97 0.72 -4.40
CA ARG A 245 -11.25 1.19 -3.21
C ARG A 245 -10.15 0.22 -2.80
N ARG A 246 -10.48 -1.07 -2.69
CA ARG A 246 -9.50 -2.11 -2.34
C ARG A 246 -8.35 -2.19 -3.34
N GLY A 247 -8.62 -2.07 -4.62
CA GLY A 247 -7.57 -2.09 -5.64
C GLY A 247 -6.67 -0.86 -5.57
N TRP A 248 -7.19 0.33 -5.31
CA TRP A 248 -6.36 1.52 -5.10
C TRP A 248 -5.51 1.45 -3.84
N GLU A 249 -6.03 0.86 -2.77
CA GLU A 249 -5.26 0.58 -1.57
C GLU A 249 -4.01 -0.28 -1.88
N LEU A 250 -4.20 -1.39 -2.59
CA LEU A 250 -3.10 -2.27 -3.02
C LEU A 250 -2.14 -1.59 -4.00
N ALA A 251 -2.67 -0.79 -4.92
CA ALA A 251 -1.87 -0.06 -5.90
C ALA A 251 -1.00 1.02 -5.23
N HIS A 252 -1.55 1.80 -4.31
CA HIS A 252 -0.78 2.80 -3.57
C HIS A 252 0.21 2.16 -2.60
N TRP A 253 -0.14 1.02 -1.97
CA TRP A 253 0.82 0.25 -1.19
C TRP A 253 2.02 -0.17 -2.03
N ALA A 254 1.79 -0.65 -3.27
CA ALA A 254 2.88 -1.05 -4.17
C ALA A 254 3.77 0.15 -4.56
N VAL A 255 3.18 1.31 -4.89
CA VAL A 255 3.95 2.53 -5.19
C VAL A 255 4.76 2.99 -3.99
N ALA A 256 4.18 2.98 -2.79
CA ALA A 256 4.86 3.37 -1.55
C ALA A 256 6.09 2.48 -1.24
N ASN A 257 6.00 1.19 -1.58
CA ASN A 257 7.08 0.21 -1.38
C ASN A 257 8.02 0.08 -2.60
N SER A 258 7.87 0.92 -3.62
CA SER A 258 8.57 0.74 -4.90
C SER A 258 10.09 0.80 -4.79
N SER A 259 10.61 1.66 -3.93
CA SER A 259 12.06 1.80 -3.73
C SER A 259 12.66 0.56 -3.06
N GLU A 260 12.02 0.03 -2.03
CA GLU A 260 12.51 -1.11 -1.24
C GLU A 260 12.34 -2.44 -1.99
N LEU A 261 11.19 -2.62 -2.66
CA LEU A 261 10.83 -3.87 -3.33
C LEU A 261 11.18 -3.90 -4.83
N HIS A 262 11.88 -2.88 -5.34
CA HIS A 262 12.26 -2.72 -6.74
C HIS A 262 11.08 -2.78 -7.70
N ILE A 263 9.95 -2.17 -7.32
CA ILE A 263 8.78 -2.11 -8.18
C ILE A 263 8.99 -1.02 -9.23
N GLU A 264 8.93 -1.40 -10.50
CA GLU A 264 9.12 -0.50 -11.63
C GLU A 264 7.79 -0.02 -12.22
N ARG A 265 6.73 -0.81 -12.08
CA ARG A 265 5.43 -0.48 -12.67
C ARG A 265 4.29 -1.03 -11.82
N VAL A 266 3.24 -0.22 -11.67
CA VAL A 266 1.99 -0.62 -11.05
C VAL A 266 0.85 -0.25 -11.98
N THR A 267 -0.05 -1.19 -12.26
CA THR A 267 -1.22 -0.97 -13.13
C THR A 267 -2.51 -1.35 -12.40
N TYR A 268 -3.47 -0.43 -12.37
CA TYR A 268 -4.81 -0.66 -11.83
C TYR A 268 -5.85 0.29 -12.44
N ALA A 269 -7.06 -0.20 -12.65
CA ALA A 269 -8.23 0.57 -13.12
C ALA A 269 -7.95 1.45 -14.36
N GLY A 270 -7.18 0.93 -15.34
CA GLY A 270 -6.79 1.66 -16.54
C GLY A 270 -5.78 2.78 -16.32
N ARG A 271 -5.15 2.83 -15.15
CA ARG A 271 -4.05 3.74 -14.84
C ARG A 271 -2.76 2.96 -14.63
N GLU A 272 -1.65 3.61 -14.95
CA GLU A 272 -0.30 3.08 -14.81
C GLU A 272 0.57 4.10 -14.09
N TRP A 273 1.35 3.61 -13.12
CA TRP A 273 2.48 4.31 -12.53
C TRP A 273 3.78 3.61 -12.93
N VAL A 274 4.84 4.37 -13.25
CA VAL A 274 6.16 3.85 -13.64
C VAL A 274 7.24 4.58 -12.86
N ALA A 275 8.15 3.82 -12.25
CA ALA A 275 9.30 4.35 -11.51
C ALA A 275 10.26 5.11 -12.44
N GLY A 276 10.83 6.22 -11.97
CA GLY A 276 11.80 7.03 -12.73
C GLY A 276 11.21 7.78 -13.91
N GLY A 277 9.89 7.74 -14.12
CA GLY A 277 9.21 8.55 -15.12
C GLY A 277 9.20 10.03 -14.72
N ARG A 278 9.17 10.95 -15.70
CA ARG A 278 8.95 12.37 -15.42
C ARG A 278 7.66 12.53 -14.64
N ALA A 279 7.77 13.10 -13.45
CA ALA A 279 6.69 13.43 -12.53
C ALA A 279 5.96 12.24 -11.87
N GLY A 280 6.50 11.02 -11.83
CA GLY A 280 5.93 9.92 -11.00
C GLY A 280 4.40 9.73 -11.05
N ALA A 281 3.70 10.44 -11.93
CA ALA A 281 2.26 10.56 -11.94
C ALA A 281 1.59 9.33 -12.57
N TRP A 282 0.43 8.99 -12.05
CA TRP A 282 -0.46 8.01 -12.66
C TRP A 282 -0.95 8.51 -14.01
N ARG A 283 -0.76 7.74 -15.07
CA ARG A 283 -1.15 8.08 -16.44
C ARG A 283 -2.06 7.00 -17.04
N THR A 284 -2.78 7.35 -18.10
CA THR A 284 -3.43 6.35 -18.94
C THR A 284 -2.36 5.79 -19.89
N PRO A 285 -2.20 4.45 -20.01
CA PRO A 285 -1.26 3.86 -20.96
C PRO A 285 -1.53 4.32 -22.39
N ALA A 286 -0.46 4.58 -23.18
CA ALA A 286 -0.59 5.05 -24.56
C ALA A 286 -1.21 4.00 -25.51
N ASP A 287 -1.05 2.72 -25.18
CA ASP A 287 -1.52 1.60 -25.99
C ASP A 287 -2.97 1.24 -25.77
N GLY A 288 -3.84 2.19 -25.47
CA GLY A 288 -5.30 2.00 -25.41
C GLY A 288 -5.74 0.64 -24.86
N GLY A 289 -4.98 0.09 -23.91
CA GLY A 289 -5.20 -1.24 -23.38
C GLY A 289 -6.65 -1.35 -22.91
N ALA A 290 -7.42 -2.16 -23.60
CA ALA A 290 -8.85 -2.44 -23.41
C ALA A 290 -9.18 -3.00 -22.01
N GLY A 291 -8.85 -2.27 -20.96
CA GLY A 291 -9.00 -2.65 -19.56
C GLY A 291 -9.80 -1.65 -18.72
N GLY A 292 -10.44 -0.65 -19.32
CA GLY A 292 -11.31 0.29 -18.62
C GLY A 292 -12.67 -0.30 -18.19
N GLY A 293 -12.96 -1.56 -18.56
CA GLY A 293 -14.14 -2.29 -18.13
C GLY A 293 -13.92 -3.06 -16.82
N ARG A 294 -14.91 -3.84 -16.41
CA ARG A 294 -14.92 -4.69 -15.20
C ARG A 294 -13.65 -5.54 -15.03
N THR A 295 -12.98 -5.92 -16.12
CA THR A 295 -11.71 -6.67 -16.10
C THR A 295 -10.54 -5.88 -15.52
N GLY A 296 -10.51 -4.56 -15.65
CA GLY A 296 -9.48 -3.68 -15.10
C GLY A 296 -9.52 -3.49 -13.57
N LEU A 297 -10.62 -3.88 -12.93
CA LEU A 297 -10.80 -3.75 -11.48
C LEU A 297 -10.49 -5.02 -10.70
N SER A 298 -10.31 -6.15 -11.38
CA SER A 298 -10.19 -7.47 -10.72
C SER A 298 -8.81 -7.76 -10.13
N HIS A 299 -7.78 -7.05 -10.58
CA HIS A 299 -6.42 -7.25 -10.09
C HIS A 299 -5.59 -5.96 -10.15
N VAL A 300 -4.61 -5.88 -9.24
CA VAL A 300 -3.48 -4.96 -9.36
C VAL A 300 -2.31 -5.74 -9.95
N ARG A 301 -1.65 -5.21 -10.97
CA ARG A 301 -0.43 -5.77 -11.55
C ARG A 301 0.77 -4.97 -11.08
N ILE A 302 1.78 -5.66 -10.61
CA ILE A 302 3.01 -5.10 -10.06
C ILE A 302 4.17 -5.75 -10.82
N ALA A 303 4.94 -4.97 -11.57
CA ALA A 303 6.16 -5.43 -12.23
C ALA A 303 7.37 -4.96 -11.44
N THR A 304 8.32 -5.86 -11.23
CA THR A 304 9.58 -5.59 -10.53
C THR A 304 10.75 -5.55 -11.50
N GLY A 305 11.77 -4.75 -11.20
CA GLY A 305 13.05 -4.77 -11.87
C GLY A 305 13.84 -6.07 -11.65
N GLN A 306 14.87 -6.25 -12.46
CA GLN A 306 15.83 -7.36 -12.31
C GLN A 306 16.81 -7.07 -11.19
#